data_3ed72cfb8ef727448f1d28d6d846b521
#
_entry.id   3ed72cfb8ef727448f1d28d6d846b521
#
_cell.length_a   1.000
_cell.length_b   1.000
_cell.length_c   1.000
_cell.angle_alpha   90.00
_cell.angle_beta   90.00
_cell.angle_gamma   90.00
#
_symmetry.space_group_name_H-M   'P 1'
#
loop_
_entity.id
_entity.type
_entity.pdbx_description
1 polymer ?
#
loop_
_entity_poly.entity_id
_entity_poly.type
_entity_poly.pdbx_seq_one_letter_code
_entity_poly.pdbx_strand_id
1 'polypeptide(L)'
;MNRGSPEPGHWPSPLSARQVAAPGSRPSEVQVADGALFWSEGRAAEGGRVAIVRWTPEDGAVDVVPADADVRTRVNEYGGGAWRVAPGVLYASARSDGRVWAFPFGPRGAPSAPQPVTAACPSDATIRYADLQLTPDGGTLLCVRERPVPGAEALQELVAIRLSDGAVNILAAGSSFVADPRVSVDGSMLCWLAWSHPDMPWDASALWVADLSANAAGLLDIDDPRVVAGGRMAPENRGG
;
A
#
# COMPACT_ATOMS: atom_id res chain seq x y z
N MET A 1 -11.84 6.23 60.99
CA MET A 1 -12.50 6.74 59.75
C MET A 1 -11.96 5.94 58.59
N ASN A 2 -12.78 5.02 58.11
CA ASN A 2 -12.40 4.14 57.00
C ASN A 2 -12.60 4.96 55.70
N ARG A 3 -11.50 5.42 55.08
CA ARG A 3 -11.58 6.01 53.75
C ARG A 3 -11.78 4.83 52.79
N GLY A 4 -13.05 4.55 52.47
CA GLY A 4 -13.39 3.57 51.47
C GLY A 4 -12.57 3.80 50.20
N SER A 5 -12.02 2.75 49.61
CA SER A 5 -11.38 2.85 48.28
C SER A 5 -12.37 3.48 47.30
N PRO A 6 -11.97 4.45 46.49
CA PRO A 6 -12.86 5.04 45.49
C PRO A 6 -13.38 3.94 44.54
N GLU A 7 -14.64 4.05 44.16
CA GLU A 7 -15.26 3.14 43.20
C GLU A 7 -14.48 3.11 41.86
N PRO A 8 -14.48 1.98 41.14
CA PRO A 8 -13.85 1.89 39.80
C PRO A 8 -14.37 3.03 38.90
N GLY A 9 -13.43 3.71 38.23
CA GLY A 9 -13.73 4.88 37.39
C GLY A 9 -13.68 6.25 38.11
N HIS A 10 -13.64 6.27 39.46
CA HIS A 10 -13.54 7.50 40.24
C HIS A 10 -12.13 7.76 40.81
N TRP A 11 -11.14 6.99 40.37
CA TRP A 11 -9.76 7.17 40.81
C TRP A 11 -9.14 8.42 40.17
N PRO A 12 -8.37 9.21 40.95
CA PRO A 12 -7.60 10.30 40.39
C PRO A 12 -6.65 9.77 39.32
N SER A 13 -6.71 10.35 38.13
CA SER A 13 -5.80 10.03 37.04
C SER A 13 -4.91 11.24 36.74
N PRO A 14 -3.60 11.07 36.51
CA PRO A 14 -2.74 12.14 36.00
C PRO A 14 -3.10 12.53 34.55
N LEU A 15 -3.87 11.69 33.84
CA LEU A 15 -4.35 11.95 32.48
C LEU A 15 -5.83 12.36 32.56
N SER A 16 -6.15 13.52 32.04
CA SER A 16 -7.54 13.99 31.89
C SER A 16 -8.18 13.34 30.64
N ALA A 17 -9.50 13.19 30.61
CA ALA A 17 -10.24 12.76 29.43
C ALA A 17 -9.94 13.64 28.21
N ARG A 18 -9.69 14.93 28.39
CA ARG A 18 -9.28 15.86 27.32
C ARG A 18 -7.91 15.49 26.74
N GLN A 19 -6.94 15.10 27.56
CA GLN A 19 -5.61 14.67 27.10
C GLN A 19 -5.70 13.35 26.35
N VAL A 20 -6.51 12.40 26.81
CA VAL A 20 -6.75 11.13 26.14
C VAL A 20 -7.47 11.32 24.79
N ALA A 21 -8.44 12.23 24.73
CA ALA A 21 -9.20 12.56 23.53
C ALA A 21 -8.49 13.57 22.62
N ALA A 22 -7.33 14.11 23.03
CA ALA A 22 -6.59 15.06 22.19
C ALA A 22 -6.18 14.38 20.86
N PRO A 23 -6.42 15.04 19.72
CA PRO A 23 -6.00 14.50 18.44
C PRO A 23 -4.47 14.35 18.41
N GLY A 24 -4.00 13.14 18.17
CA GLY A 24 -2.57 12.83 17.99
C GLY A 24 -2.26 12.42 16.58
N SER A 25 -1.02 12.63 16.15
CA SER A 25 -0.51 12.04 14.92
C SER A 25 -0.26 10.54 15.12
N ARG A 26 -0.51 9.75 14.07
CA ARG A 26 -0.29 8.31 14.05
C ARG A 26 0.71 7.98 12.93
N PRO A 27 2.02 7.90 13.24
CA PRO A 27 3.01 7.49 12.25
C PRO A 27 2.89 5.99 11.94
N SER A 28 3.08 5.63 10.67
CA SER A 28 3.14 4.25 10.19
C SER A 28 3.94 4.16 8.88
N GLU A 29 4.23 2.96 8.41
CA GLU A 29 4.85 2.69 7.12
C GLU A 29 6.13 3.49 6.85
N VAL A 30 7.22 3.16 7.55
CA VAL A 30 8.51 3.86 7.39
C VAL A 30 9.23 3.35 6.14
N GLN A 31 9.75 4.27 5.32
CA GLN A 31 10.64 3.99 4.20
C GLN A 31 11.87 4.90 4.24
N VAL A 32 12.95 4.46 3.58
CA VAL A 32 14.20 5.24 3.46
C VAL A 32 14.50 5.44 1.98
N ALA A 33 14.77 6.67 1.59
CA ALA A 33 15.27 7.03 0.26
C ALA A 33 16.16 8.27 0.35
N ASP A 34 17.22 8.34 -0.44
CA ASP A 34 18.14 9.50 -0.55
C ASP A 34 18.63 10.03 0.81
N GLY A 35 18.91 9.13 1.75
CA GLY A 35 19.39 9.52 3.09
C GLY A 35 18.33 10.16 3.99
N ALA A 36 17.07 10.20 3.58
CA ALA A 36 15.95 10.70 4.36
C ALA A 36 15.04 9.57 4.85
N LEU A 37 14.40 9.79 5.99
CA LEU A 37 13.29 8.97 6.47
C LEU A 37 11.96 9.52 5.93
N PHE A 38 11.08 8.60 5.56
CA PHE A 38 9.70 8.92 5.17
C PHE A 38 8.75 8.06 5.98
N TRP A 39 7.59 8.59 6.36
CA TRP A 39 6.52 7.83 6.98
C TRP A 39 5.16 8.40 6.63
N SER A 40 4.13 7.57 6.68
CA SER A 40 2.75 8.04 6.64
C SER A 40 2.30 8.50 8.02
N GLU A 41 1.53 9.59 8.08
CA GLU A 41 1.06 10.18 9.32
C GLU A 41 -0.44 10.47 9.26
N GLY A 42 -1.22 9.72 10.04
CA GLY A 42 -2.64 9.97 10.21
C GLY A 42 -2.88 11.17 11.11
N ARG A 43 -3.57 12.20 10.62
CA ARG A 43 -3.80 13.48 11.29
C ARG A 43 -5.26 13.66 11.68
N ALA A 44 -5.59 13.32 12.90
CA ALA A 44 -6.95 13.42 13.42
C ALA A 44 -7.49 14.86 13.39
N ALA A 45 -6.63 15.87 13.62
CA ALA A 45 -7.00 17.29 13.56
C ALA A 45 -7.33 17.77 12.12
N GLU A 46 -6.96 17.02 11.11
CA GLU A 46 -7.21 17.31 9.70
C GLU A 46 -8.26 16.35 9.08
N GLY A 47 -9.27 15.98 9.87
CA GLY A 47 -10.33 15.06 9.43
C GLY A 47 -9.85 13.62 9.20
N GLY A 48 -8.72 13.23 9.80
CA GLY A 48 -8.12 11.92 9.64
C GLY A 48 -7.35 11.75 8.32
N ARG A 49 -6.97 12.83 7.65
CA ARG A 49 -6.10 12.82 6.47
C ARG A 49 -4.80 12.09 6.77
N VAL A 50 -4.29 11.34 5.80
CA VAL A 50 -2.95 10.73 5.85
C VAL A 50 -2.01 11.56 4.99
N ALA A 51 -1.02 12.17 5.63
CA ALA A 51 0.09 12.86 4.99
C ALA A 51 1.30 11.95 4.88
N ILE A 52 2.23 12.26 3.98
CA ILE A 52 3.56 11.66 3.95
C ILE A 52 4.58 12.71 4.39
N VAL A 53 5.35 12.35 5.40
CA VAL A 53 6.35 13.21 6.02
C VAL A 53 7.73 12.70 5.65
N ARG A 54 8.61 13.61 5.24
CA ARG A 54 10.04 13.40 5.06
C ARG A 54 10.78 14.02 6.25
N TRP A 55 11.83 13.37 6.70
CA TRP A 55 12.70 13.89 7.75
C TRP A 55 14.17 13.69 7.41
N THR A 56 14.96 14.74 7.64
CA THR A 56 16.43 14.69 7.72
C THR A 56 16.90 15.44 8.95
N PRO A 57 18.15 15.21 9.43
CA PRO A 57 18.71 16.00 10.53
C PRO A 57 18.76 17.51 10.25
N GLU A 58 18.95 17.89 8.97
CA GLU A 58 19.12 19.29 8.55
C GLU A 58 17.80 20.03 8.39
N ASP A 59 16.81 19.37 7.79
CA ASP A 59 15.53 20.02 7.42
C ASP A 59 14.43 19.80 8.49
N GLY A 60 14.58 18.80 9.36
CA GLY A 60 13.52 18.36 10.24
C GLY A 60 12.41 17.64 9.49
N ALA A 61 11.20 17.60 10.07
CA ALA A 61 10.02 16.95 9.50
C ALA A 61 9.26 17.92 8.59
N VAL A 62 9.02 17.52 7.32
CA VAL A 62 8.28 18.30 6.32
C VAL A 62 7.31 17.41 5.54
N ASP A 63 6.14 17.93 5.19
CA ASP A 63 5.19 17.23 4.33
C ASP A 63 5.70 17.24 2.88
N VAL A 64 5.66 16.07 2.22
CA VAL A 64 6.05 15.92 0.81
C VAL A 64 4.85 15.78 -0.13
N VAL A 65 3.64 15.85 0.41
CA VAL A 65 2.39 15.87 -0.35
C VAL A 65 1.63 17.17 -0.07
N PRO A 66 0.86 17.69 -1.03
CA PRO A 66 0.00 18.86 -0.82
C PRO A 66 -0.98 18.69 0.36
N ALA A 67 -1.40 19.80 0.95
CA ALA A 67 -2.26 19.80 2.13
C ALA A 67 -3.66 19.22 1.88
N ASP A 68 -4.13 19.19 0.66
CA ASP A 68 -5.38 18.60 0.21
C ASP A 68 -5.26 17.12 -0.22
N ALA A 69 -4.04 16.58 -0.32
CA ALA A 69 -3.81 15.19 -0.63
C ALA A 69 -4.04 14.30 0.60
N ASP A 70 -4.80 13.22 0.42
CA ASP A 70 -5.04 12.18 1.42
C ASP A 70 -4.52 10.84 0.86
N VAL A 71 -3.36 10.40 1.36
CA VAL A 71 -2.66 9.20 0.89
C VAL A 71 -3.22 7.98 1.57
N ARG A 72 -4.24 7.41 0.96
CA ARG A 72 -4.90 6.19 1.45
C ARG A 72 -5.45 5.37 0.29
N THR A 73 -5.46 4.07 0.46
CA THR A 73 -6.22 3.14 -0.38
C THR A 73 -7.37 2.52 0.40
N ARG A 74 -8.31 1.93 -0.32
CA ARG A 74 -9.43 1.17 0.24
C ARG A 74 -9.52 -0.23 -0.37
N VAL A 75 -8.41 -0.77 -0.84
CA VAL A 75 -8.33 -2.18 -1.22
C VAL A 75 -8.78 -3.03 -0.03
N ASN A 76 -9.58 -4.08 -0.26
CA ASN A 76 -10.20 -4.89 0.80
C ASN A 76 -11.05 -4.09 1.81
N GLU A 77 -11.50 -2.88 1.50
CA GLU A 77 -12.19 -1.92 2.37
C GLU A 77 -11.36 -1.40 3.56
N TYR A 78 -10.26 -2.02 3.95
CA TYR A 78 -9.41 -1.62 5.07
C TYR A 78 -8.05 -1.03 4.66
N GLY A 79 -7.67 -1.12 3.39
CA GLY A 79 -6.44 -0.54 2.86
C GLY A 79 -5.30 -1.54 2.69
N GLY A 80 -4.10 -1.03 2.49
CA GLY A 80 -2.84 -1.73 2.26
C GLY A 80 -1.71 -0.72 2.13
N GLY A 81 -0.55 -1.11 1.64
CA GLY A 81 0.57 -0.21 1.35
C GLY A 81 0.18 0.84 0.32
N ALA A 82 -0.13 2.06 0.80
CA ALA A 82 -0.71 3.10 -0.06
C ALA A 82 0.31 3.91 -0.84
N TRP A 83 1.61 3.78 -0.55
CA TRP A 83 2.62 4.65 -1.14
C TRP A 83 4.00 3.98 -1.26
N ARG A 84 4.81 4.54 -2.16
CA ARG A 84 6.22 4.17 -2.36
C ARG A 84 7.03 5.40 -2.68
N VAL A 85 8.15 5.61 -1.98
CA VAL A 85 9.09 6.70 -2.28
C VAL A 85 10.18 6.22 -3.23
N ALA A 86 10.55 7.12 -4.15
CA ALA A 86 11.72 7.04 -5.02
C ALA A 86 12.47 8.39 -4.96
N PRO A 87 13.69 8.48 -5.51
CA PRO A 87 14.43 9.74 -5.56
C PRO A 87 13.60 10.88 -6.16
N GLY A 88 13.32 11.92 -5.36
CA GLY A 88 12.59 13.12 -5.79
C GLY A 88 11.10 12.94 -6.11
N VAL A 89 10.51 11.76 -5.94
CA VAL A 89 9.09 11.51 -6.21
C VAL A 89 8.49 10.47 -5.26
N LEU A 90 7.26 10.70 -4.88
CA LEU A 90 6.43 9.75 -4.14
C LEU A 90 5.30 9.27 -5.07
N TYR A 91 5.14 7.96 -5.20
CA TYR A 91 3.97 7.35 -5.82
C TYR A 91 2.98 6.96 -4.74
N ALA A 92 1.72 7.36 -4.88
CA ALA A 92 0.74 7.08 -3.85
C ALA A 92 -0.68 6.94 -4.39
N SER A 93 -1.46 6.09 -3.75
CA SER A 93 -2.91 5.99 -3.96
C SER A 93 -3.60 7.15 -3.27
N ALA A 94 -4.42 7.89 -4.01
CA ALA A 94 -5.20 8.98 -3.48
C ALA A 94 -6.60 8.49 -3.07
N ARG A 95 -7.02 8.86 -1.85
CA ARG A 95 -8.37 8.51 -1.35
C ARG A 95 -9.48 9.10 -2.21
N SER A 96 -9.24 10.27 -2.79
CA SER A 96 -10.24 11.08 -3.50
C SER A 96 -10.83 10.37 -4.72
N ASP A 97 -9.99 9.63 -5.47
CA ASP A 97 -10.36 9.03 -6.75
C ASP A 97 -9.85 7.59 -6.96
N GLY A 98 -9.12 7.05 -5.96
CA GLY A 98 -8.54 5.71 -6.00
C GLY A 98 -7.35 5.54 -6.93
N ARG A 99 -6.94 6.58 -7.67
CA ARG A 99 -5.84 6.56 -8.63
C ARG A 99 -4.49 6.52 -7.94
N VAL A 100 -3.49 6.02 -8.65
CA VAL A 100 -2.09 6.26 -8.31
C VAL A 100 -1.66 7.60 -8.90
N TRP A 101 -1.05 8.41 -8.06
CA TRP A 101 -0.49 9.70 -8.39
C TRP A 101 1.02 9.73 -8.12
N ALA A 102 1.75 10.47 -8.93
CA ALA A 102 3.12 10.88 -8.67
C ALA A 102 3.10 12.25 -7.99
N PHE A 103 3.75 12.36 -6.84
CA PHE A 103 3.93 13.58 -6.08
C PHE A 103 5.42 13.95 -6.11
N PRO A 104 5.88 14.74 -7.06
CA PRO A 104 7.26 15.18 -7.09
C PRO A 104 7.54 16.15 -5.92
N PHE A 105 8.75 16.10 -5.39
CA PHE A 105 9.19 17.00 -4.34
C PHE A 105 10.64 17.43 -4.56
N GLY A 106 10.95 18.66 -4.12
CA GLY A 106 12.28 19.22 -4.21
C GLY A 106 13.26 18.70 -3.14
N PRO A 107 14.52 19.12 -3.18
CA PRO A 107 15.57 18.60 -2.29
C PRO A 107 15.27 18.72 -0.79
N ARG A 108 14.49 19.72 -0.38
CA ARG A 108 14.06 19.93 1.01
C ARG A 108 12.64 19.41 1.28
N GLY A 109 12.11 18.57 0.40
CA GLY A 109 10.78 18.00 0.53
C GLY A 109 9.63 18.90 0.10
N ALA A 110 9.89 20.09 -0.45
CA ALA A 110 8.82 20.98 -0.92
C ALA A 110 7.99 20.28 -2.01
N PRO A 111 6.67 20.09 -1.83
CA PRO A 111 5.83 19.41 -2.80
C PRO A 111 5.70 20.23 -4.09
N SER A 112 5.68 19.54 -5.22
CA SER A 112 5.38 20.09 -6.55
C SER A 112 4.00 19.62 -7.01
N ALA A 113 3.53 20.11 -8.15
CA ALA A 113 2.22 19.76 -8.69
C ALA A 113 2.14 18.23 -8.94
N PRO A 114 1.18 17.52 -8.35
CA PRO A 114 1.02 16.09 -8.55
C PRO A 114 0.55 15.77 -9.97
N GLN A 115 0.93 14.59 -10.46
CA GLN A 115 0.54 14.09 -11.77
C GLN A 115 -0.09 12.70 -11.65
N PRO A 116 -1.21 12.43 -12.35
CA PRO A 116 -1.80 11.11 -12.34
C PRO A 116 -0.94 10.11 -13.09
N VAL A 117 -0.69 8.95 -12.48
CA VAL A 117 -0.01 7.81 -13.11
C VAL A 117 -1.03 6.91 -13.80
N THR A 118 -2.15 6.65 -13.15
CA THR A 118 -3.22 5.80 -13.72
C THR A 118 -4.34 6.65 -14.31
N ALA A 119 -5.01 6.13 -15.33
CA ALA A 119 -6.16 6.78 -15.94
C ALA A 119 -7.33 6.94 -14.94
N ALA A 120 -8.15 7.94 -15.14
CA ALA A 120 -9.42 8.04 -14.41
C ALA A 120 -10.35 6.88 -14.79
N CYS A 121 -11.06 6.35 -13.80
CA CYS A 121 -12.09 5.35 -14.09
C CYS A 121 -13.28 6.01 -14.78
N PRO A 122 -13.75 5.51 -15.92
CA PRO A 122 -14.87 6.10 -16.65
C PRO A 122 -16.24 5.83 -16.02
N SER A 123 -16.31 5.01 -14.99
CA SER A 123 -17.54 4.65 -14.28
C SER A 123 -17.51 5.15 -12.83
N ASP A 124 -18.66 5.15 -12.15
CA ASP A 124 -18.79 5.45 -10.71
C ASP A 124 -18.06 4.42 -9.82
N ALA A 125 -17.63 3.31 -10.42
CA ALA A 125 -16.87 2.27 -9.72
C ALA A 125 -15.40 2.67 -9.64
N THR A 126 -14.94 3.01 -8.45
CA THR A 126 -13.54 3.42 -8.20
C THR A 126 -12.62 2.20 -8.23
N ILE A 127 -11.70 2.15 -9.20
CA ILE A 127 -10.56 1.21 -9.17
C ILE A 127 -9.62 1.64 -8.04
N ARG A 128 -9.09 0.69 -7.28
CA ARG A 128 -8.22 0.93 -6.13
C ARG A 128 -6.88 0.23 -6.32
N TYR A 129 -5.83 0.83 -5.78
CA TYR A 129 -4.47 0.29 -5.85
C TYR A 129 -3.84 0.25 -4.46
N ALA A 130 -3.06 -0.80 -4.18
CA ALA A 130 -2.32 -0.99 -2.93
C ALA A 130 -1.00 -1.71 -3.16
N ASP A 131 -0.16 -1.76 -2.12
CA ASP A 131 1.10 -2.49 -2.09
C ASP A 131 2.06 -2.08 -3.21
N LEU A 132 2.21 -0.77 -3.37
CA LEU A 132 3.01 -0.16 -4.41
C LEU A 132 4.49 -0.55 -4.28
N GLN A 133 5.07 -1.10 -5.33
CA GLN A 133 6.48 -1.48 -5.42
C GLN A 133 7.09 -0.99 -6.72
N LEU A 134 8.21 -0.29 -6.64
CA LEU A 134 8.95 0.18 -7.81
C LEU A 134 9.97 -0.88 -8.26
N THR A 135 10.10 -1.08 -9.57
CA THR A 135 11.18 -1.89 -10.12
C THR A 135 12.55 -1.25 -9.88
N PRO A 136 13.65 -2.03 -9.83
CA PRO A 136 14.99 -1.48 -9.59
C PRO A 136 15.44 -0.40 -10.58
N ASP A 137 14.99 -0.48 -11.83
CA ASP A 137 15.25 0.53 -12.86
C ASP A 137 14.38 1.80 -12.74
N GLY A 138 13.39 1.77 -11.84
CA GLY A 138 12.47 2.89 -11.63
C GLY A 138 11.44 3.11 -12.74
N GLY A 139 11.36 2.21 -13.72
CA GLY A 139 10.50 2.38 -14.90
C GLY A 139 9.07 1.86 -14.74
N THR A 140 8.84 0.96 -13.81
CA THR A 140 7.55 0.29 -13.63
C THR A 140 7.14 0.23 -12.17
N LEU A 141 5.86 0.45 -11.92
CA LEU A 141 5.24 0.29 -10.61
C LEU A 141 4.42 -1.01 -10.60
N LEU A 142 4.75 -1.92 -9.69
CA LEU A 142 3.98 -3.11 -9.41
C LEU A 142 3.02 -2.83 -8.26
N CYS A 143 1.79 -3.32 -8.34
CA CYS A 143 0.81 -3.13 -7.28
C CYS A 143 -0.35 -4.10 -7.37
N VAL A 144 -1.08 -4.23 -6.28
CA VAL A 144 -2.42 -4.82 -6.25
C VAL A 144 -3.40 -3.83 -6.86
N ARG A 145 -4.22 -4.29 -7.82
CA ARG A 145 -5.36 -3.56 -8.35
C ARG A 145 -6.65 -4.25 -7.96
N GLU A 146 -7.55 -3.52 -7.34
CA GLU A 146 -8.91 -3.98 -7.02
C GLU A 146 -9.92 -3.30 -7.93
N ARG A 147 -10.72 -4.09 -8.62
CA ARG A 147 -11.80 -3.62 -9.50
C ARG A 147 -13.16 -4.05 -8.95
N PRO A 148 -14.00 -3.12 -8.50
CA PRO A 148 -15.35 -3.44 -8.08
C PRO A 148 -16.15 -4.06 -9.22
N VAL A 149 -16.96 -5.08 -8.88
CA VAL A 149 -17.90 -5.76 -9.80
C VAL A 149 -19.30 -5.60 -9.25
N PRO A 150 -20.26 -5.02 -10.02
CA PRO A 150 -21.61 -4.85 -9.56
C PRO A 150 -22.26 -6.18 -9.16
N GLY A 151 -22.73 -6.29 -7.91
CA GLY A 151 -23.42 -7.47 -7.39
C GLY A 151 -22.54 -8.69 -7.12
N ALA A 152 -21.22 -8.55 -7.17
CA ALA A 152 -20.24 -9.59 -6.88
C ALA A 152 -19.08 -9.05 -6.04
N GLU A 153 -18.20 -9.94 -5.58
CA GLU A 153 -16.95 -9.55 -4.96
C GLU A 153 -16.03 -8.81 -5.95
N ALA A 154 -15.23 -7.88 -5.43
CA ALA A 154 -14.27 -7.17 -6.24
C ALA A 154 -13.20 -8.15 -6.78
N LEU A 155 -12.77 -7.93 -8.02
CA LEU A 155 -11.66 -8.68 -8.61
C LEU A 155 -10.33 -8.07 -8.19
N GLN A 156 -9.43 -8.91 -7.70
CA GLN A 156 -8.07 -8.52 -7.40
C GLN A 156 -7.09 -9.05 -8.43
N GLU A 157 -6.14 -8.22 -8.79
CA GLU A 157 -5.12 -8.49 -9.80
C GLU A 157 -3.79 -7.93 -9.33
N LEU A 158 -2.72 -8.65 -9.60
CA LEU A 158 -1.37 -8.11 -9.55
C LEU A 158 -1.08 -7.46 -10.91
N VAL A 159 -0.70 -6.19 -10.92
CA VAL A 159 -0.48 -5.44 -12.16
C VAL A 159 0.87 -4.75 -12.19
N ALA A 160 1.42 -4.59 -13.40
CA ALA A 160 2.55 -3.73 -13.72
C ALA A 160 2.03 -2.46 -14.43
N ILE A 161 2.46 -1.29 -13.97
CA ILE A 161 2.11 0.03 -14.53
C ILE A 161 3.39 0.67 -15.04
N ARG A 162 3.56 0.82 -16.35
CA ARG A 162 4.68 1.53 -16.92
C ARG A 162 4.55 3.03 -16.66
N LEU A 163 5.55 3.63 -16.01
CA LEU A 163 5.46 5.01 -15.52
C LEU A 163 5.53 6.05 -16.63
N SER A 164 6.10 5.70 -17.80
CA SER A 164 6.25 6.64 -18.91
C SER A 164 4.93 7.02 -19.60
N ASP A 165 3.91 6.15 -19.55
CA ASP A 165 2.65 6.33 -20.24
C ASP A 165 1.42 5.80 -19.48
N GLY A 166 1.61 5.22 -18.31
CA GLY A 166 0.54 4.62 -17.51
C GLY A 166 -0.07 3.34 -18.07
N ALA A 167 0.60 2.70 -19.04
CA ALA A 167 0.16 1.43 -19.59
C ALA A 167 0.19 0.32 -18.53
N VAL A 168 -0.89 -0.45 -18.45
CA VAL A 168 -1.09 -1.49 -17.42
C VAL A 168 -1.07 -2.87 -18.05
N ASN A 169 -0.26 -3.78 -17.50
CA ASN A 169 -0.31 -5.21 -17.78
C ASN A 169 -0.74 -5.98 -16.53
N ILE A 170 -1.57 -7.01 -16.71
CA ILE A 170 -1.98 -7.91 -15.61
C ILE A 170 -0.96 -9.03 -15.54
N LEU A 171 -0.30 -9.16 -14.40
CA LEU A 171 0.70 -10.19 -14.15
C LEU A 171 0.07 -11.46 -13.56
N ALA A 172 -0.82 -11.30 -12.58
CA ALA A 172 -1.53 -12.43 -11.98
C ALA A 172 -2.97 -12.05 -11.63
N ALA A 173 -3.87 -13.03 -11.77
CA ALA A 173 -5.29 -12.94 -11.44
C ALA A 173 -5.84 -14.34 -11.11
N GLY A 174 -7.08 -14.41 -10.62
CA GLY A 174 -7.79 -15.66 -10.36
C GLY A 174 -7.81 -16.11 -8.90
N SER A 175 -6.96 -15.58 -8.03
CA SER A 175 -7.12 -15.67 -6.58
C SER A 175 -8.10 -14.60 -6.10
N SER A 176 -8.81 -14.86 -4.98
CA SER A 176 -9.69 -13.83 -4.40
C SER A 176 -8.89 -12.64 -3.89
N PHE A 177 -7.66 -12.90 -3.40
CA PHE A 177 -6.77 -11.90 -2.82
C PHE A 177 -5.34 -12.09 -3.30
N VAL A 178 -4.66 -10.98 -3.54
CA VAL A 178 -3.22 -10.90 -3.81
C VAL A 178 -2.63 -9.77 -2.96
N ALA A 179 -1.38 -9.92 -2.53
CA ALA A 179 -0.72 -8.94 -1.66
C ALA A 179 0.80 -8.97 -1.80
N ASP A 180 1.43 -7.89 -1.34
CA ASP A 180 2.87 -7.80 -1.08
C ASP A 180 3.76 -8.22 -2.27
N PRO A 181 3.58 -7.69 -3.49
CA PRO A 181 4.52 -7.96 -4.57
C PRO A 181 5.92 -7.49 -4.20
N ARG A 182 6.95 -8.31 -4.51
CA ARG A 182 8.35 -7.96 -4.33
C ARG A 182 9.17 -8.38 -5.54
N VAL A 183 9.98 -7.47 -6.03
CA VAL A 183 10.91 -7.70 -7.14
C VAL A 183 12.29 -7.98 -6.58
N SER A 184 13.01 -8.92 -7.17
CA SER A 184 14.42 -9.17 -6.88
C SER A 184 15.27 -7.93 -7.19
N VAL A 185 16.45 -7.84 -6.55
CA VAL A 185 17.35 -6.68 -6.70
C VAL A 185 17.83 -6.49 -8.13
N ASP A 186 17.96 -7.59 -8.88
CA ASP A 186 18.34 -7.59 -10.30
C ASP A 186 17.17 -7.40 -11.27
N GLY A 187 15.93 -7.33 -10.73
CA GLY A 187 14.73 -7.15 -11.53
C GLY A 187 14.23 -8.37 -12.29
N SER A 188 14.84 -9.54 -12.11
CA SER A 188 14.56 -10.74 -12.89
C SER A 188 13.45 -11.64 -12.34
N MET A 189 13.06 -11.45 -11.08
CA MET A 189 12.08 -12.28 -10.41
C MET A 189 11.05 -11.45 -9.67
N LEU A 190 9.82 -11.96 -9.59
CA LEU A 190 8.72 -11.42 -8.83
C LEU A 190 8.21 -12.47 -7.84
N CYS A 191 7.94 -12.07 -6.60
CA CYS A 191 7.16 -12.89 -5.68
C CYS A 191 5.96 -12.10 -5.14
N TRP A 192 4.91 -12.82 -4.74
CA TRP A 192 3.71 -12.25 -4.14
C TRP A 192 2.98 -13.29 -3.27
N LEU A 193 2.12 -12.81 -2.40
CA LEU A 193 1.19 -13.64 -1.63
C LEU A 193 -0.16 -13.71 -2.33
N ALA A 194 -0.80 -14.89 -2.30
CA ALA A 194 -2.17 -15.06 -2.77
C ALA A 194 -2.93 -16.06 -1.89
N TRP A 195 -4.23 -15.81 -1.71
CA TRP A 195 -5.16 -16.74 -1.06
C TRP A 195 -6.56 -16.56 -1.64
N SER A 196 -7.47 -17.49 -1.33
CA SER A 196 -8.84 -17.43 -1.83
C SER A 196 -9.83 -17.85 -0.75
N HIS A 197 -11.03 -17.34 -0.85
CA HIS A 197 -12.15 -17.77 0.00
C HIS A 197 -12.31 -19.31 0.01
N PRO A 198 -12.69 -19.88 1.17
CA PRO A 198 -13.10 -19.23 2.41
C PRO A 198 -11.93 -18.94 3.37
N ASP A 199 -10.68 -19.11 2.92
CA ASP A 199 -9.50 -18.97 3.77
C ASP A 199 -9.16 -17.49 4.02
N MET A 200 -8.66 -17.22 5.23
CA MET A 200 -8.02 -15.96 5.58
C MET A 200 -6.51 -16.05 5.30
N PRO A 201 -5.78 -14.92 5.20
CA PRO A 201 -4.34 -14.97 4.89
C PRO A 201 -3.51 -15.77 5.87
N TRP A 202 -3.92 -15.88 7.12
CA TRP A 202 -3.25 -16.70 8.13
C TRP A 202 -3.60 -18.21 8.06
N ASP A 203 -4.59 -18.58 7.27
CA ASP A 203 -5.02 -19.98 7.12
C ASP A 203 -4.32 -20.68 5.95
N ALA A 204 -4.22 -20.04 4.81
CA ALA A 204 -3.79 -20.69 3.57
C ALA A 204 -3.13 -19.75 2.54
N SER A 205 -2.39 -18.73 2.97
CA SER A 205 -1.59 -17.92 2.01
C SER A 205 -0.54 -18.78 1.31
N ALA A 206 -0.45 -18.64 0.01
CA ALA A 206 0.60 -19.21 -0.82
C ALA A 206 1.58 -18.11 -1.25
N LEU A 207 2.88 -18.39 -1.11
CA LEU A 207 3.94 -17.57 -1.68
C LEU A 207 4.20 -18.06 -3.11
N TRP A 208 3.95 -17.19 -4.06
CA TRP A 208 4.21 -17.38 -5.47
C TRP A 208 5.52 -16.72 -5.87
N VAL A 209 6.18 -17.31 -6.85
CA VAL A 209 7.37 -16.76 -7.54
C VAL A 209 7.21 -16.98 -9.03
N ALA A 210 7.68 -16.01 -9.81
CA ALA A 210 7.72 -16.09 -11.27
C ALA A 210 8.98 -15.40 -11.81
N ASP A 211 9.42 -15.76 -13.00
CA ASP A 211 10.40 -15.01 -13.75
C ASP A 211 9.74 -13.74 -14.29
N LEU A 212 10.47 -12.61 -14.23
CA LEU A 212 9.98 -11.31 -14.64
C LEU A 212 10.81 -10.78 -15.81
N SER A 213 10.14 -10.45 -16.92
CA SER A 213 10.80 -9.92 -18.11
C SER A 213 9.88 -8.97 -18.88
N ALA A 214 10.45 -8.21 -19.82
CA ALA A 214 9.63 -7.38 -20.70
C ALA A 214 9.10 -8.20 -21.88
N ASN A 215 7.80 -8.09 -22.16
CA ASN A 215 7.17 -8.66 -23.35
C ASN A 215 7.47 -7.83 -24.62
N ALA A 216 6.97 -8.26 -25.77
CA ALA A 216 7.19 -7.61 -27.05
C ALA A 216 6.72 -6.14 -27.13
N ALA A 217 5.78 -5.72 -26.25
CA ALA A 217 5.31 -4.35 -26.12
C ALA A 217 6.15 -3.52 -25.14
N GLY A 218 7.21 -4.10 -24.56
CA GLY A 218 8.04 -3.47 -23.53
C GLY A 218 7.31 -3.29 -22.19
N LEU A 219 6.26 -4.05 -21.95
CA LEU A 219 5.58 -4.13 -20.65
C LEU A 219 6.13 -5.30 -19.85
N LEU A 220 6.28 -5.16 -18.54
CA LEU A 220 6.66 -6.29 -17.70
C LEU A 220 5.58 -7.37 -17.75
N ASP A 221 6.03 -8.61 -17.81
CA ASP A 221 5.23 -9.81 -17.82
C ASP A 221 5.91 -10.90 -17.01
N ILE A 222 5.17 -11.93 -16.60
CA ILE A 222 5.70 -13.05 -15.83
C ILE A 222 5.70 -14.34 -16.64
N ASP A 223 6.67 -15.21 -16.36
CA ASP A 223 6.75 -16.56 -16.88
C ASP A 223 6.97 -17.56 -15.73
N ASP A 224 6.55 -18.80 -15.94
CA ASP A 224 6.68 -19.92 -14.98
C ASP A 224 6.21 -19.58 -13.55
N PRO A 225 4.97 -19.08 -13.32
CA PRO A 225 4.46 -18.80 -11.99
C PRO A 225 4.29 -20.11 -11.19
N ARG A 226 4.91 -20.18 -10.02
CA ARG A 226 4.90 -21.38 -9.17
C ARG A 226 4.77 -21.03 -7.67
N VAL A 227 4.11 -21.90 -6.94
CA VAL A 227 4.06 -21.81 -5.46
C VAL A 227 5.36 -22.37 -4.90
N VAL A 228 6.02 -21.63 -4.02
CA VAL A 228 7.26 -22.03 -3.37
C VAL A 228 7.09 -22.30 -1.88
N ALA A 229 6.03 -21.77 -1.27
CA ALA A 229 5.70 -22.02 0.14
C ALA A 229 4.22 -21.73 0.42
N GLY A 230 3.69 -22.31 1.49
CA GLY A 230 2.31 -22.10 1.94
C GLY A 230 1.27 -22.77 1.05
N GLY A 231 0.05 -22.21 1.06
CA GLY A 231 -1.12 -22.80 0.43
C GLY A 231 -1.73 -23.94 1.26
N ARG A 232 -2.92 -24.42 0.85
CA ARG A 232 -3.43 -25.66 1.43
C ARG A 232 -2.55 -26.82 0.97
N MET A 233 -1.85 -27.44 1.92
CA MET A 233 -1.24 -28.74 1.64
C MET A 233 -2.35 -29.70 1.26
N ALA A 234 -2.20 -30.38 0.11
CA ALA A 234 -3.04 -31.50 -0.21
C ALA A 234 -3.01 -32.47 0.99
N PRO A 235 -4.16 -33.02 1.42
CA PRO A 235 -4.14 -33.99 2.52
C PRO A 235 -3.14 -35.07 2.15
N GLU A 236 -2.11 -35.25 2.97
CA GLU A 236 -1.20 -36.39 2.84
C GLU A 236 -2.07 -37.64 2.82
N ASN A 237 -2.03 -38.34 1.71
CA ASN A 237 -2.66 -39.66 1.61
C ASN A 237 -1.85 -40.55 2.56
N ARG A 238 -2.19 -40.54 3.87
CA ARG A 238 -1.69 -41.52 4.81
C ARG A 238 -2.31 -42.84 4.41
N GLY A 239 -1.63 -43.51 3.48
CA GLY A 239 -1.90 -44.88 3.12
C GLY A 239 -1.86 -45.72 4.39
N GLY A 240 -2.98 -46.37 4.69
CA GLY A 240 -3.11 -47.36 5.70
C GLY A 240 -2.34 -48.64 5.36
#